data_ef0a7228fbb5eaf786ea7054a913a691
#
_entry.id   ef0a7228fbb5eaf786ea7054a913a691
#
_cell.length_a   1.000
_cell.length_b   1.000
_cell.length_c   1.000
_cell.angle_alpha   90.00
_cell.angle_beta   90.00
_cell.angle_gamma   90.00
#
_symmetry.space_group_name_H-M   'P 1'
#
loop_
_entity.id
_entity.type
_entity.pdbx_description
1 polymer ?
#
loop_
_entity_poly.entity_id
_entity_poly.type
_entity_poly.pdbx_seq_one_letter_code
_entity_poly.pdbx_strand_id
1 'polypeptide(L)'
;MNYLPTLLNLENKKILVLGGGEVAHRKVLCLLQFSKNITIISKEITKDLNTLVDDYMLTYLQHNYNYKDLNGFDILIVAINDLKIQEKIYQSIKNRKILCNFVDFKEYSDFIFPSIIKDGDLTVSIATNGNSPAVTKELKKYIKDLLPNNINEFLISMKTLRQSLPKGEKRMSLLRQKAQNYFKSLKK
;
A
#
# COMPACT_ATOMS: atom_id res chain seq x y z
N MET A 1 15.88 -12.70 1.16
CA MET A 1 14.72 -12.40 2.03
C MET A 1 13.47 -13.02 1.46
N ASN A 2 12.63 -13.61 2.31
CA ASN A 2 11.38 -14.27 1.91
C ASN A 2 10.21 -13.46 2.45
N TYR A 3 9.56 -12.67 1.58
CA TYR A 3 8.37 -11.92 1.94
C TYR A 3 7.11 -12.74 1.68
N LEU A 4 6.25 -12.86 2.71
CA LEU A 4 4.93 -13.44 2.58
C LEU A 4 3.96 -12.39 2.03
N PRO A 5 3.24 -12.64 0.92
CA PRO A 5 2.20 -11.74 0.44
C PRO A 5 1.03 -11.69 1.43
N THR A 6 0.82 -10.55 2.05
CA THR A 6 -0.28 -10.32 2.99
C THR A 6 -0.96 -9.00 2.69
N LEU A 7 -2.22 -8.86 3.10
CA LEU A 7 -2.94 -7.59 3.12
C LEU A 7 -2.92 -7.07 4.55
N LEU A 8 -2.29 -5.91 4.76
CA LEU A 8 -2.22 -5.25 6.05
C LEU A 8 -3.43 -4.32 6.22
N ASN A 9 -4.17 -4.51 7.31
CA ASN A 9 -5.24 -3.56 7.66
C ASN A 9 -4.63 -2.28 8.22
N LEU A 10 -4.84 -1.17 7.51
CA LEU A 10 -4.37 0.17 7.88
C LEU A 10 -5.44 0.99 8.64
N GLU A 11 -6.60 0.42 8.90
CA GLU A 11 -7.63 1.07 9.71
C GLU A 11 -7.08 1.39 11.11
N ASN A 12 -7.22 2.64 11.53
CA ASN A 12 -6.70 3.15 12.81
C ASN A 12 -5.18 3.07 12.99
N LYS A 13 -4.40 2.73 11.95
CA LYS A 13 -2.95 2.74 12.00
C LYS A 13 -2.41 4.15 11.77
N LYS A 14 -1.45 4.57 12.60
CA LYS A 14 -0.72 5.82 12.45
C LYS A 14 0.53 5.58 11.64
N ILE A 15 0.65 6.27 10.51
CA ILE A 15 1.74 6.10 9.57
C ILE A 15 2.64 7.34 9.60
N LEU A 16 3.93 7.13 9.79
CA LEU A 16 4.94 8.17 9.71
C LEU A 16 5.77 7.98 8.43
N VAL A 17 5.92 9.07 7.67
CA VAL A 17 6.83 9.14 6.53
C VAL A 17 7.94 10.13 6.85
N LEU A 18 9.17 9.65 6.87
CA LEU A 18 10.37 10.48 7.06
C LEU A 18 10.99 10.77 5.69
N GLY A 19 11.05 12.05 5.33
CA GLY A 19 11.53 12.53 4.05
C GLY A 19 10.46 13.25 3.24
N GLY A 20 10.90 14.13 2.34
CA GLY A 20 10.02 15.03 1.58
C GLY A 20 10.25 15.03 0.07
N GLY A 21 11.11 14.15 -0.45
CA GLY A 21 11.47 14.04 -1.85
C GLY A 21 10.48 13.21 -2.68
N GLU A 22 10.85 12.97 -3.95
CA GLU A 22 10.05 12.20 -4.93
C GLU A 22 9.72 10.77 -4.45
N VAL A 23 10.60 10.16 -3.68
CA VAL A 23 10.37 8.82 -3.14
C VAL A 23 9.28 8.85 -2.06
N ALA A 24 9.34 9.84 -1.17
CA ALA A 24 8.30 10.06 -0.15
C ALA A 24 6.94 10.34 -0.81
N HIS A 25 6.90 11.22 -1.83
CA HIS A 25 5.71 11.51 -2.61
C HIS A 25 5.06 10.23 -3.15
N ARG A 26 5.83 9.38 -3.85
CA ARG A 26 5.31 8.11 -4.40
C ARG A 26 4.79 7.15 -3.32
N LYS A 27 5.42 7.11 -2.14
CA LYS A 27 4.96 6.28 -1.01
C LYS A 27 3.67 6.82 -0.41
N VAL A 28 3.57 8.12 -0.20
CA VAL A 28 2.34 8.78 0.28
C VAL A 28 1.20 8.57 -0.70
N LEU A 29 1.42 8.77 -2.00
CA LEU A 29 0.41 8.53 -3.04
C LEU A 29 -0.09 7.07 -3.05
N CYS A 30 0.79 6.11 -2.80
CA CYS A 30 0.41 4.70 -2.66
C CYS A 30 -0.43 4.47 -1.40
N LEU A 31 -0.02 5.02 -0.25
CA LEU A 31 -0.70 4.86 1.04
C LEU A 31 -2.09 5.50 1.05
N LEU A 32 -2.28 6.62 0.35
CA LEU A 32 -3.55 7.34 0.24
C LEU A 32 -4.68 6.50 -0.37
N GLN A 33 -4.36 5.44 -1.11
CA GLN A 33 -5.36 4.48 -1.59
C GLN A 33 -5.99 3.65 -0.45
N PHE A 34 -5.40 3.65 0.74
CA PHE A 34 -5.78 2.78 1.85
C PHE A 34 -5.98 3.53 3.18
N SER A 35 -5.27 4.63 3.41
CA SER A 35 -5.35 5.40 4.65
C SER A 35 -4.97 6.86 4.41
N LYS A 36 -5.60 7.77 5.17
CA LYS A 36 -5.23 9.20 5.26
C LYS A 36 -4.52 9.54 6.57
N ASN A 37 -4.39 8.59 7.50
CA ASN A 37 -3.74 8.81 8.79
C ASN A 37 -2.21 8.79 8.64
N ILE A 38 -1.71 9.76 7.87
CA ILE A 38 -0.31 9.88 7.47
C ILE A 38 0.25 11.18 8.03
N THR A 39 1.37 11.08 8.73
CA THR A 39 2.19 12.21 9.17
C THR A 39 3.49 12.20 8.37
N ILE A 40 3.89 13.36 7.85
CA ILE A 40 5.14 13.53 7.11
C ILE A 40 6.06 14.41 7.93
N ILE A 41 7.31 14.01 8.09
CA ILE A 41 8.37 14.81 8.73
C ILE A 41 9.50 15.01 7.75
N SER A 42 9.76 16.26 7.42
CA SER A 42 10.88 16.66 6.56
C SER A 42 11.17 18.14 6.75
N LYS A 43 12.42 18.54 6.55
CA LYS A 43 12.81 19.97 6.50
C LYS A 43 12.14 20.68 5.32
N GLU A 44 12.06 20.01 4.19
CA GLU A 44 11.47 20.50 2.95
C GLU A 44 10.69 19.35 2.28
N ILE A 45 9.64 19.70 1.52
CA ILE A 45 8.88 18.76 0.71
C ILE A 45 8.81 19.26 -0.73
N THR A 46 8.70 18.33 -1.68
CA THR A 46 8.48 18.67 -3.09
C THR A 46 7.11 19.31 -3.27
N LYS A 47 6.96 20.10 -4.36
CA LYS A 47 5.70 20.75 -4.71
C LYS A 47 4.55 19.72 -4.84
N ASP A 48 4.83 18.58 -5.48
CA ASP A 48 3.84 17.52 -5.67
C ASP A 48 3.42 16.87 -4.35
N LEU A 49 4.35 16.67 -3.41
CA LEU A 49 4.04 16.17 -2.08
C LEU A 49 3.24 17.22 -1.26
N ASN A 50 3.57 18.50 -1.40
CA ASN A 50 2.80 19.56 -0.76
C ASN A 50 1.34 19.58 -1.24
N THR A 51 1.12 19.40 -2.55
CA THR A 51 -0.24 19.26 -3.10
C THR A 51 -1.01 18.12 -2.43
N LEU A 52 -0.38 16.96 -2.21
CA LEU A 52 -1.04 15.85 -1.49
C LEU A 52 -1.33 16.21 -0.03
N VAL A 53 -0.44 16.94 0.63
CA VAL A 53 -0.67 17.40 2.02
C VAL A 53 -1.92 18.26 2.08
N ASP A 54 -2.07 19.21 1.18
CA ASP A 54 -3.19 20.14 1.12
C ASP A 54 -4.50 19.43 0.71
N ASP A 55 -4.49 18.67 -0.38
CA ASP A 55 -5.67 18.00 -0.94
C ASP A 55 -6.27 16.95 0.02
N TYR A 56 -5.43 16.25 0.76
CA TYR A 56 -5.86 15.18 1.67
C TYR A 56 -5.82 15.59 3.14
N MET A 57 -5.46 16.85 3.46
CA MET A 57 -5.33 17.40 4.81
C MET A 57 -4.41 16.54 5.69
N LEU A 58 -3.23 16.16 5.15
CA LEU A 58 -2.26 15.35 5.87
C LEU A 58 -1.51 16.19 6.90
N THR A 59 -1.02 15.54 7.95
CA THR A 59 -0.15 16.21 8.92
C THR A 59 1.26 16.35 8.34
N TYR A 60 1.74 17.58 8.21
CA TYR A 60 3.12 17.86 7.85
C TYR A 60 3.83 18.62 8.96
N LEU A 61 4.95 18.09 9.42
CA LEU A 61 5.80 18.68 10.45
C LEU A 61 7.14 19.08 9.82
N GLN A 62 7.35 20.39 9.70
CA GLN A 62 8.53 20.96 9.01
C GLN A 62 9.73 21.07 9.95
N HIS A 63 10.43 19.97 10.16
CA HIS A 63 11.68 19.94 10.91
C HIS A 63 12.55 18.76 10.50
N ASN A 64 13.82 18.76 10.95
CA ASN A 64 14.68 17.59 10.82
C ASN A 64 14.19 16.46 11.74
N TYR A 65 14.30 15.22 11.27
CA TYR A 65 13.97 14.05 12.06
C TYR A 65 14.66 14.08 13.45
N ASN A 66 13.88 13.73 14.48
CA ASN A 66 14.34 13.46 15.82
C ASN A 66 13.83 12.08 16.27
N TYR A 67 14.60 11.36 17.08
CA TYR A 67 14.20 10.01 17.55
C TYR A 67 12.87 9.99 18.35
N LYS A 68 12.49 11.10 18.96
CA LYS A 68 11.22 11.26 19.68
C LYS A 68 10.01 11.24 18.74
N ASP A 69 10.20 11.60 17.48
CA ASP A 69 9.14 11.64 16.46
C ASP A 69 8.60 10.25 16.13
N LEU A 70 9.35 9.19 16.47
CA LEU A 70 8.93 7.80 16.23
C LEU A 70 7.87 7.28 17.22
N ASN A 71 7.58 8.05 18.26
CA ASN A 71 6.67 7.60 19.32
C ASN A 71 5.21 7.69 18.85
N GLY A 72 4.45 6.64 19.10
CA GLY A 72 3.02 6.60 18.84
C GLY A 72 2.61 6.27 17.41
N PHE A 73 3.55 5.87 16.55
CA PHE A 73 3.29 5.38 15.20
C PHE A 73 3.36 3.85 15.13
N ASP A 74 2.52 3.26 14.26
CA ASP A 74 2.47 1.82 14.01
C ASP A 74 3.34 1.43 12.81
N ILE A 75 3.47 2.34 11.83
CA ILE A 75 4.16 2.10 10.56
C ILE A 75 5.10 3.27 10.29
N LEU A 76 6.32 2.95 9.87
CA LEU A 76 7.36 3.90 9.52
C LEU A 76 7.85 3.67 8.09
N ILE A 77 7.83 4.73 7.30
CA ILE A 77 8.44 4.77 5.96
C ILE A 77 9.63 5.70 6.01
N VAL A 78 10.82 5.19 5.75
CA VAL A 78 12.05 5.97 5.75
C VAL A 78 12.49 6.23 4.32
N ALA A 79 12.27 7.47 3.85
CA ALA A 79 12.58 7.94 2.50
C ALA A 79 13.56 9.14 2.54
N ILE A 80 14.52 9.08 3.44
CA ILE A 80 15.60 10.07 3.61
C ILE A 80 16.80 9.60 2.79
N ASN A 81 17.36 10.45 1.95
CA ASN A 81 18.56 10.14 1.15
C ASN A 81 19.85 10.36 1.96
N ASP A 82 19.97 9.68 3.10
CA ASP A 82 21.17 9.66 3.95
C ASP A 82 21.27 8.30 4.66
N LEU A 83 22.21 7.47 4.22
CA LEU A 83 22.40 6.12 4.72
C LEU A 83 22.76 6.09 6.21
N LYS A 84 23.52 7.07 6.71
CA LYS A 84 23.90 7.15 8.12
C LYS A 84 22.70 7.48 9.01
N ILE A 85 21.79 8.34 8.51
CA ILE A 85 20.55 8.66 9.21
C ILE A 85 19.64 7.44 9.19
N GLN A 86 19.49 6.74 8.07
CA GLN A 86 18.68 5.52 7.97
C GLN A 86 19.16 4.45 8.97
N GLU A 87 20.47 4.22 9.08
CA GLU A 87 21.04 3.28 10.05
C GLU A 87 20.74 3.68 11.50
N LYS A 88 20.90 4.96 11.86
CA LYS A 88 20.55 5.46 13.19
C LYS A 88 19.07 5.26 13.51
N ILE A 89 18.18 5.51 12.53
CA ILE A 89 16.75 5.27 12.68
C ILE A 89 16.51 3.77 12.95
N TYR A 90 17.10 2.88 12.13
CA TYR A 90 16.96 1.43 12.32
C TYR A 90 17.39 0.99 13.72
N GLN A 91 18.57 1.43 14.20
CA GLN A 91 19.04 1.10 15.54
C GLN A 91 18.08 1.59 16.64
N SER A 92 17.37 2.69 16.43
CA SER A 92 16.42 3.23 17.39
C SER A 92 15.07 2.49 17.42
N ILE A 93 14.72 1.74 16.35
CA ILE A 93 13.42 1.06 16.23
C ILE A 93 13.49 -0.46 16.31
N LYS A 94 14.65 -1.10 16.15
CA LYS A 94 14.82 -2.56 16.07
C LYS A 94 14.17 -3.36 17.22
N ASN A 95 13.95 -2.73 18.36
CA ASN A 95 13.30 -3.33 19.53
C ASN A 95 11.89 -2.75 19.79
N ARG A 96 11.32 -1.98 18.85
CA ARG A 96 9.99 -1.39 18.97
C ARG A 96 8.97 -2.22 18.16
N LYS A 97 7.71 -2.15 18.57
CA LYS A 97 6.58 -2.76 17.82
C LYS A 97 6.10 -1.79 16.72
N ILE A 98 6.98 -1.45 15.79
CA ILE A 98 6.67 -0.60 14.64
C ILE A 98 7.08 -1.33 13.36
N LEU A 99 6.19 -1.44 12.38
CA LEU A 99 6.54 -2.00 11.08
C LEU A 99 7.25 -0.95 10.24
N CYS A 100 8.38 -1.30 9.64
CA CYS A 100 9.18 -0.34 8.91
C CYS A 100 9.46 -0.74 7.46
N ASN A 101 9.57 0.28 6.60
CA ASN A 101 10.07 0.17 5.24
C ASN A 101 11.15 1.23 5.01
N PHE A 102 12.36 0.80 4.74
CA PHE A 102 13.48 1.63 4.33
C PHE A 102 13.65 1.55 2.83
N VAL A 103 13.71 2.69 2.16
CA VAL A 103 13.71 2.73 0.69
C VAL A 103 14.99 2.13 0.11
N ASP A 104 16.14 2.39 0.74
CA ASP A 104 17.45 1.97 0.23
C ASP A 104 17.99 0.69 0.89
N PHE A 105 17.45 0.31 2.07
CA PHE A 105 17.87 -0.87 2.82
C PHE A 105 16.75 -1.88 2.99
N LYS A 106 16.74 -2.90 2.14
CA LYS A 106 15.76 -4.00 2.25
C LYS A 106 15.92 -4.80 3.53
N GLU A 107 17.16 -4.98 3.99
CA GLU A 107 17.50 -5.72 5.21
C GLU A 107 16.95 -5.10 6.49
N TYR A 108 16.63 -3.79 6.45
CA TYR A 108 16.02 -3.08 7.57
C TYR A 108 14.49 -3.03 7.46
N SER A 109 13.92 -3.61 6.40
CA SER A 109 12.49 -3.49 6.09
C SER A 109 11.71 -4.74 6.49
N ASP A 110 10.66 -4.56 7.29
CA ASP A 110 9.71 -5.63 7.62
C ASP A 110 8.80 -5.98 6.45
N PHE A 111 8.55 -5.01 5.57
CA PHE A 111 7.72 -5.18 4.37
C PHE A 111 8.22 -4.35 3.20
N ILE A 112 7.78 -4.70 2.01
CA ILE A 112 8.05 -3.95 0.76
C ILE A 112 6.74 -3.46 0.15
N PHE A 113 6.82 -2.37 -0.63
CA PHE A 113 5.70 -1.90 -1.43
C PHE A 113 5.69 -2.63 -2.77
N PRO A 114 4.70 -3.46 -3.06
CA PRO A 114 4.52 -4.06 -4.37
C PRO A 114 3.99 -3.03 -5.38
N SER A 115 3.95 -3.39 -6.65
CA SER A 115 3.15 -2.68 -7.65
C SER A 115 1.69 -3.06 -7.45
N ILE A 116 0.79 -2.09 -7.29
CA ILE A 116 -0.61 -2.32 -6.92
C ILE A 116 -1.56 -1.87 -8.04
N ILE A 117 -2.53 -2.72 -8.38
CA ILE A 117 -3.75 -2.35 -9.10
C ILE A 117 -4.89 -2.38 -8.09
N LYS A 118 -5.61 -1.28 -7.97
CA LYS A 118 -6.80 -1.18 -7.12
C LYS A 118 -7.98 -0.70 -7.96
N ASP A 119 -9.07 -1.45 -7.88
CA ASP A 119 -10.35 -1.12 -8.51
C ASP A 119 -11.49 -1.54 -7.57
N GLY A 120 -12.02 -0.57 -6.83
CA GLY A 120 -12.98 -0.81 -5.76
C GLY A 120 -12.46 -1.80 -4.71
N ASP A 121 -13.17 -2.92 -4.56
CA ASP A 121 -12.80 -4.00 -3.63
C ASP A 121 -11.72 -4.95 -4.22
N LEU A 122 -11.39 -4.85 -5.53
CA LEU A 122 -10.31 -5.63 -6.12
C LEU A 122 -8.95 -5.00 -5.80
N THR A 123 -8.02 -5.82 -5.31
CA THR A 123 -6.62 -5.45 -5.19
C THR A 123 -5.75 -6.55 -5.81
N VAL A 124 -4.90 -6.19 -6.76
CA VAL A 124 -3.86 -7.06 -7.32
C VAL A 124 -2.50 -6.51 -6.93
N SER A 125 -1.67 -7.35 -6.33
CA SER A 125 -0.34 -7.01 -5.84
C SER A 125 0.72 -7.79 -6.60
N ILE A 126 1.71 -7.08 -7.16
CA ILE A 126 2.75 -7.66 -8.01
C ILE A 126 4.11 -7.32 -7.43
N ALA A 127 4.89 -8.33 -7.08
CA ALA A 127 6.23 -8.18 -6.55
C ALA A 127 7.21 -9.14 -7.24
N THR A 128 8.45 -8.69 -7.44
CA THR A 128 9.59 -9.49 -7.92
C THR A 128 10.71 -9.52 -6.88
N ASN A 129 10.35 -9.44 -5.59
CA ASN A 129 11.30 -9.31 -4.47
C ASN A 129 12.33 -8.18 -4.68
N GLY A 130 11.93 -7.14 -5.45
CA GLY A 130 12.77 -6.00 -5.79
C GLY A 130 13.81 -6.29 -6.89
N ASN A 131 13.76 -7.45 -7.56
CA ASN A 131 14.74 -7.80 -8.60
C ASN A 131 14.54 -7.00 -9.89
N SER A 132 13.30 -6.64 -10.23
CA SER A 132 13.03 -5.90 -11.47
C SER A 132 11.81 -4.99 -11.37
N PRO A 133 11.97 -3.71 -10.98
CA PRO A 133 10.90 -2.72 -11.01
C PRO A 133 10.31 -2.51 -12.42
N ALA A 134 11.12 -2.64 -13.48
CA ALA A 134 10.66 -2.52 -14.85
C ALA A 134 9.67 -3.63 -15.21
N VAL A 135 9.98 -4.89 -14.88
CA VAL A 135 9.06 -6.02 -15.11
C VAL A 135 7.76 -5.84 -14.35
N THR A 136 7.79 -5.40 -13.08
CA THR A 136 6.56 -5.17 -12.31
C THR A 136 5.71 -4.06 -12.89
N LYS A 137 6.32 -3.02 -13.48
CA LYS A 137 5.61 -1.92 -14.16
C LYS A 137 4.89 -2.41 -15.42
N GLU A 138 5.57 -3.14 -16.28
CA GLU A 138 4.97 -3.68 -17.52
C GLU A 138 3.92 -4.75 -17.21
N LEU A 139 4.17 -5.63 -16.24
CA LEU A 139 3.22 -6.65 -15.81
C LEU A 139 1.96 -6.02 -15.18
N LYS A 140 2.12 -4.92 -14.43
CA LYS A 140 0.98 -4.15 -13.92
C LYS A 140 0.10 -3.64 -15.06
N LYS A 141 0.70 -3.06 -16.11
CA LYS A 141 -0.02 -2.57 -17.28
C LYS A 141 -0.76 -3.71 -17.97
N TYR A 142 -0.05 -4.80 -18.28
CA TYR A 142 -0.60 -5.99 -18.92
C TYR A 142 -1.80 -6.57 -18.14
N ILE A 143 -1.66 -6.76 -16.82
CA ILE A 143 -2.75 -7.28 -15.98
C ILE A 143 -3.92 -6.28 -15.96
N LYS A 144 -3.65 -4.98 -15.87
CA LYS A 144 -4.70 -3.95 -15.86
C LYS A 144 -5.52 -3.99 -17.15
N ASP A 145 -4.87 -4.19 -18.30
CA ASP A 145 -5.54 -4.26 -19.60
C ASP A 145 -6.37 -5.57 -19.78
N LEU A 146 -6.04 -6.63 -19.02
CA LEU A 146 -6.80 -7.88 -18.98
C LEU A 146 -8.02 -7.82 -18.04
N LEU A 147 -8.05 -6.89 -17.10
CA LEU A 147 -9.15 -6.79 -16.14
C LEU A 147 -10.39 -6.19 -16.83
N PRO A 148 -11.57 -6.79 -16.62
CA PRO A 148 -12.82 -6.25 -17.16
C PRO A 148 -13.13 -4.88 -16.53
N ASN A 149 -13.58 -3.92 -17.34
CA ASN A 149 -13.93 -2.58 -16.87
C ASN A 149 -15.04 -2.57 -15.80
N ASN A 150 -15.88 -3.60 -15.76
CA ASN A 150 -16.99 -3.74 -14.82
C ASN A 150 -16.70 -4.71 -13.66
N ILE A 151 -15.43 -5.04 -13.39
CA ILE A 151 -15.07 -6.00 -12.34
C ILE A 151 -15.52 -5.55 -10.95
N ASN A 152 -15.42 -4.26 -10.65
CA ASN A 152 -15.86 -3.72 -9.37
C ASN A 152 -17.39 -3.83 -9.19
N GLU A 153 -18.17 -3.53 -10.22
CA GLU A 153 -19.65 -3.70 -10.21
C GLU A 153 -20.02 -5.16 -9.98
N PHE A 154 -19.32 -6.07 -10.64
CA PHE A 154 -19.51 -7.50 -10.42
C PHE A 154 -19.20 -7.91 -8.97
N LEU A 155 -18.11 -7.43 -8.38
CA LEU A 155 -17.75 -7.72 -6.97
C LEU A 155 -18.81 -7.17 -6.00
N ILE A 156 -19.33 -5.98 -6.24
CA ILE A 156 -20.44 -5.40 -5.45
C ILE A 156 -21.68 -6.30 -5.53
N SER A 157 -22.04 -6.76 -6.72
CA SER A 157 -23.18 -7.67 -6.91
C SER A 157 -23.00 -9.00 -6.18
N MET A 158 -21.78 -9.55 -6.21
CA MET A 158 -21.43 -10.78 -5.51
C MET A 158 -21.46 -10.62 -3.98
N LYS A 159 -21.04 -9.47 -3.46
CA LYS A 159 -21.12 -9.11 -2.04
C LYS A 159 -22.58 -9.03 -1.58
N THR A 160 -23.43 -8.34 -2.32
CA THR A 160 -24.86 -8.22 -2.04
C THR A 160 -25.53 -9.60 -2.03
N LEU A 161 -25.26 -10.41 -3.04
CA LEU A 161 -25.80 -11.78 -3.13
C LEU A 161 -25.32 -12.65 -1.96
N ARG A 162 -24.06 -12.53 -1.57
CA ARG A 162 -23.49 -13.25 -0.42
C ARG A 162 -24.17 -12.88 0.88
N GLN A 163 -24.58 -11.61 1.04
CA GLN A 163 -25.24 -11.11 2.24
C GLN A 163 -26.72 -11.47 2.29
N SER A 164 -27.41 -11.56 1.14
CA SER A 164 -28.84 -11.86 1.05
C SER A 164 -29.18 -13.34 1.29
N LEU A 165 -28.21 -14.24 1.21
CA LEU A 165 -28.43 -15.68 1.33
C LEU A 165 -27.89 -16.25 2.65
N PRO A 166 -28.60 -17.24 3.27
CA PRO A 166 -28.11 -17.90 4.46
C PRO A 166 -26.80 -18.65 4.17
N LYS A 167 -25.92 -18.76 5.19
CA LYS A 167 -24.66 -19.50 5.10
C LYS A 167 -24.96 -20.98 4.80
N GLY A 168 -24.20 -21.59 3.89
CA GLY A 168 -24.33 -23.02 3.54
C GLY A 168 -23.84 -23.33 2.14
N GLU A 169 -23.88 -24.61 1.78
CA GLU A 169 -23.40 -25.14 0.50
C GLU A 169 -24.14 -24.55 -0.71
N LYS A 170 -25.46 -24.38 -0.63
CA LYS A 170 -26.27 -23.79 -1.70
C LYS A 170 -25.80 -22.38 -2.07
N ARG A 171 -25.50 -21.54 -1.05
CA ARG A 171 -24.95 -20.20 -1.28
C ARG A 171 -23.58 -20.28 -1.96
N MET A 172 -22.69 -21.15 -1.47
CA MET A 172 -21.35 -21.31 -2.05
C MET A 172 -21.39 -21.81 -3.49
N SER A 173 -22.28 -22.77 -3.80
CA SER A 173 -22.48 -23.27 -5.16
C SER A 173 -22.97 -22.16 -6.12
N LEU A 174 -23.97 -21.38 -5.70
CA LEU A 174 -24.52 -20.29 -6.51
C LEU A 174 -23.47 -19.20 -6.78
N LEU A 175 -22.71 -18.77 -5.75
CA LEU A 175 -21.64 -17.79 -5.90
C LEU A 175 -20.55 -18.28 -6.86
N ARG A 176 -20.15 -19.55 -6.76
CA ARG A 176 -19.18 -20.18 -7.67
C ARG A 176 -19.70 -20.18 -9.11
N GLN A 177 -20.93 -20.59 -9.32
CA GLN A 177 -21.55 -20.63 -10.64
C GLN A 177 -21.61 -19.22 -11.27
N LYS A 178 -22.00 -18.20 -10.52
CA LYS A 178 -22.03 -16.82 -11.01
C LYS A 178 -20.63 -16.32 -11.37
N ALA A 179 -19.63 -16.59 -10.54
CA ALA A 179 -18.24 -16.22 -10.86
C ALA A 179 -17.75 -16.91 -12.15
N GLN A 180 -18.00 -18.22 -12.29
CA GLN A 180 -17.64 -18.97 -13.49
C GLN A 180 -18.31 -18.42 -14.75
N ASN A 181 -19.60 -18.11 -14.68
CA ASN A 181 -20.36 -17.56 -15.82
C ASN A 181 -19.83 -16.18 -16.22
N TYR A 182 -19.54 -15.30 -15.24
CA TYR A 182 -18.95 -14.01 -15.49
C TYR A 182 -17.61 -14.12 -16.26
N PHE A 183 -16.67 -14.91 -15.78
CA PHE A 183 -15.37 -15.08 -16.45
C PHE A 183 -15.47 -15.85 -17.79
N LYS A 184 -16.46 -16.74 -17.97
CA LYS A 184 -16.72 -17.37 -19.27
C LYS A 184 -17.22 -16.36 -20.31
N SER A 185 -18.05 -15.41 -19.91
CA SER A 185 -18.57 -14.38 -20.84
C SER A 185 -17.51 -13.39 -21.33
N LEU A 186 -16.36 -13.29 -20.65
CA LEU A 186 -15.22 -12.43 -21.03
C LEU A 186 -14.28 -13.10 -22.05
N LYS A 187 -14.40 -14.41 -22.27
CA LYS A 187 -13.52 -15.19 -23.15
C LYS A 187 -14.05 -15.27 -24.61
N LYS A 188 -14.87 -14.30 -25.00
CA LYS A 188 -15.35 -14.19 -26.40
C LYS A 188 -14.40 -13.36 -27.24
#